data_8676f785809b2f88bdd1779bed816c6d
#
_entry.id   8676f785809b2f88bdd1779bed816c6d
#
_cell.length_a   1.000
_cell.length_b   1.000
_cell.length_c   1.000
_cell.angle_alpha   90.00
_cell.angle_beta   90.00
_cell.angle_gamma   90.00
#
_symmetry.space_group_name_H-M   'P 1'
#
loop_
_entity.id
_entity.type
_entity.pdbx_description
1 polymer ?
#
loop_
_entity_poly.entity_id
_entity_poly.type
_entity_poly.pdbx_seq_one_letter_code
_entity_poly.pdbx_strand_id
1 'polypeptide(L)'
;MQFLPLTDASPAVQAHVRTLRNQPDVRKFMYTSHKISEQEHANWLNSLKGNPRQQVFVVIKDEQAVGVVSLNAINVLHRSADWAFYLDVGLQGKGLGSVVEFWMLDYAFGVAGLEKLNCEVLAMNAAVVKMHQKFGFEVEGVRRQNVVKDGVRIDVVLLGITKDEWQNKRPALQSVIARLESSAVGSP
;
A
#
# COMPACT_ATOMS: atom_id res chain seq x y z
N MET A 1 -2.22 5.66 -14.84
CA MET A 1 -2.67 5.57 -13.45
C MET A 1 -2.31 6.88 -12.74
N GLN A 2 -3.13 7.35 -11.77
CA GLN A 2 -2.89 8.57 -11.01
C GLN A 2 -2.93 8.27 -9.51
N PHE A 3 -2.18 9.03 -8.73
CA PHE A 3 -2.11 8.93 -7.28
C PHE A 3 -2.45 10.31 -6.70
N LEU A 4 -3.62 10.42 -6.11
CA LEU A 4 -4.14 11.68 -5.58
C LEU A 4 -4.09 11.66 -4.05
N PRO A 5 -3.54 12.69 -3.38
CA PRO A 5 -3.66 12.78 -1.93
C PRO A 5 -5.13 12.62 -1.50
N LEU A 6 -5.40 11.71 -0.58
CA LEU A 6 -6.78 11.41 -0.18
C LEU A 6 -7.49 12.61 0.44
N THR A 7 -6.74 13.50 1.08
CA THR A 7 -7.25 14.76 1.63
C THR A 7 -7.78 15.72 0.57
N ASP A 8 -7.28 15.61 -0.68
CA ASP A 8 -7.65 16.46 -1.81
C ASP A 8 -8.72 15.81 -2.69
N ALA A 9 -9.06 14.55 -2.41
CA ALA A 9 -10.07 13.83 -3.14
C ALA A 9 -11.49 14.32 -2.80
N SER A 10 -12.40 14.21 -3.76
CA SER A 10 -13.80 14.57 -3.54
C SER A 10 -14.45 13.72 -2.43
N PRO A 11 -15.50 14.22 -1.75
CA PRO A 11 -16.22 13.46 -0.73
C PRO A 11 -16.73 12.09 -1.24
N ALA A 12 -17.13 12.02 -2.52
CA ALA A 12 -17.58 10.77 -3.13
C ALA A 12 -16.44 9.75 -3.23
N VAL A 13 -15.25 10.17 -3.65
CA VAL A 13 -14.05 9.32 -3.69
C VAL A 13 -13.64 8.90 -2.28
N GLN A 14 -13.63 9.80 -1.32
CA GLN A 14 -13.34 9.48 0.08
C GLN A 14 -14.32 8.44 0.64
N ALA A 15 -15.62 8.55 0.37
CA ALA A 15 -16.62 7.56 0.78
C ALA A 15 -16.39 6.21 0.08
N HIS A 16 -16.04 6.20 -1.21
CA HIS A 16 -15.77 4.99 -1.97
C HIS A 16 -14.55 4.22 -1.42
N VAL A 17 -13.52 4.92 -0.95
CA VAL A 17 -12.35 4.31 -0.30
C VAL A 17 -12.77 3.43 0.88
N ARG A 18 -13.78 3.83 1.68
CA ARG A 18 -14.34 2.99 2.75
C ARG A 18 -14.98 1.71 2.20
N THR A 19 -15.69 1.81 1.09
CA THR A 19 -16.30 0.65 0.42
C THR A 19 -15.23 -0.35 0.00
N LEU A 20 -14.16 0.11 -0.65
CA LEU A 20 -13.02 -0.73 -1.03
C LEU A 20 -12.38 -1.40 0.19
N ARG A 21 -12.10 -0.63 1.26
CA ARG A 21 -11.52 -1.14 2.50
C ARG A 21 -12.40 -2.19 3.17
N ASN A 22 -13.71 -2.11 3.00
CA ASN A 22 -14.70 -3.00 3.59
C ASN A 22 -14.97 -4.27 2.78
N GLN A 23 -14.40 -4.44 1.60
CA GLN A 23 -14.50 -5.68 0.83
C GLN A 23 -13.95 -6.86 1.67
N PRO A 24 -14.65 -8.02 1.72
CA PRO A 24 -14.23 -9.16 2.54
C PRO A 24 -12.79 -9.60 2.28
N ASP A 25 -12.41 -9.70 1.00
CA ASP A 25 -11.08 -10.15 0.61
C ASP A 25 -9.98 -9.10 0.88
N VAL A 26 -10.32 -7.82 0.96
CA VAL A 26 -9.41 -6.78 1.45
C VAL A 26 -9.25 -6.91 2.98
N ARG A 27 -10.37 -6.98 3.73
CA ARG A 27 -10.33 -7.10 5.20
C ARG A 27 -9.60 -8.35 5.68
N LYS A 28 -9.67 -9.43 4.91
CA LYS A 28 -8.98 -10.69 5.20
C LYS A 28 -7.49 -10.48 5.49
N PHE A 29 -6.84 -9.59 4.77
CA PHE A 29 -5.40 -9.32 4.89
C PHE A 29 -5.04 -8.09 5.72
N MET A 30 -6.03 -7.45 6.37
CA MET A 30 -5.79 -6.34 7.29
C MET A 30 -5.71 -6.83 8.74
N TYR A 31 -5.09 -6.05 9.61
CA TYR A 31 -5.04 -6.36 11.04
C TYR A 31 -6.42 -6.41 11.67
N THR A 32 -7.31 -5.49 11.27
CA THR A 32 -8.69 -5.46 11.76
C THR A 32 -9.63 -6.20 10.80
N SER A 33 -10.52 -7.03 11.34
CA SER A 33 -11.48 -7.82 10.56
C SER A 33 -12.87 -7.17 10.46
N HIS A 34 -13.20 -6.22 11.34
CA HIS A 34 -14.51 -5.57 11.34
C HIS A 34 -14.70 -4.64 10.13
N LYS A 35 -15.95 -4.36 9.80
CA LYS A 35 -16.30 -3.34 8.82
C LYS A 35 -16.10 -1.95 9.42
N ILE A 36 -15.37 -1.10 8.72
CA ILE A 36 -15.18 0.29 9.10
C ILE A 36 -16.49 1.04 8.91
N SER A 37 -17.01 1.60 9.98
CA SER A 37 -18.22 2.44 9.97
C SER A 37 -17.96 3.80 9.29
N GLU A 38 -19.03 4.53 8.98
CA GLU A 38 -18.91 5.90 8.45
C GLU A 38 -18.23 6.83 9.45
N GLN A 39 -18.57 6.70 10.72
CA GLN A 39 -17.98 7.53 11.76
C GLN A 39 -16.48 7.26 11.94
N GLU A 40 -16.07 5.99 11.97
CA GLU A 40 -14.64 5.61 12.04
C GLU A 40 -13.88 6.17 10.85
N HIS A 41 -14.45 6.03 9.65
CA HIS A 41 -13.84 6.56 8.42
C HIS A 41 -13.72 8.07 8.44
N ALA A 42 -14.77 8.79 8.86
CA ALA A 42 -14.75 10.24 8.98
C ALA A 42 -13.71 10.72 10.02
N ASN A 43 -13.61 10.05 11.16
CA ASN A 43 -12.61 10.35 12.18
C ASN A 43 -11.19 10.13 11.62
N TRP A 44 -10.97 9.03 10.89
CA TRP A 44 -9.69 8.76 10.25
C TRP A 44 -9.35 9.82 9.19
N LEU A 45 -10.27 10.19 8.29
CA LEU A 45 -10.04 11.25 7.30
C LEU A 45 -9.67 12.58 7.97
N ASN A 46 -10.33 12.92 9.07
CA ASN A 46 -9.99 14.13 9.82
C ASN A 46 -8.59 14.05 10.45
N SER A 47 -8.16 12.87 10.90
CA SER A 47 -6.82 12.67 11.47
C SER A 47 -5.69 12.78 10.46
N LEU A 48 -5.99 12.71 9.15
CA LEU A 48 -5.00 12.89 8.08
C LEU A 48 -4.66 14.35 7.84
N LYS A 49 -5.57 15.27 8.15
CA LYS A 49 -5.38 16.70 7.90
C LYS A 49 -4.24 17.27 8.72
N GLY A 50 -3.20 17.76 8.02
CA GLY A 50 -2.02 18.34 8.67
C GLY A 50 -1.15 17.32 9.44
N ASN A 51 -1.36 16.04 9.26
CA ASN A 51 -0.58 15.00 9.94
C ASN A 51 0.76 14.76 9.22
N PRO A 52 1.91 15.18 9.80
CA PRO A 52 3.20 15.01 9.14
C PRO A 52 3.72 13.56 9.17
N ARG A 53 3.06 12.70 9.95
CA ARG A 53 3.48 11.30 10.15
C ARG A 53 2.75 10.32 9.25
N GLN A 54 1.81 10.81 8.43
CA GLN A 54 1.03 9.95 7.55
C GLN A 54 0.70 10.66 6.24
N GLN A 55 0.88 9.96 5.13
CA GLN A 55 0.48 10.39 3.80
C GLN A 55 -0.32 9.26 3.15
N VAL A 56 -1.49 9.58 2.67
CA VAL A 56 -2.41 8.59 2.07
C VAL A 56 -2.81 9.07 0.68
N PHE A 57 -2.67 8.17 -0.30
CA PHE A 57 -3.03 8.44 -1.68
C PHE A 57 -4.11 7.46 -2.13
N VAL A 58 -5.11 7.98 -2.81
CA VAL A 58 -6.05 7.15 -3.57
C VAL A 58 -5.45 6.83 -4.94
N VAL A 59 -5.53 5.57 -5.31
CA VAL A 59 -5.12 5.09 -6.63
C VAL A 59 -6.30 5.23 -7.58
N ILE A 60 -6.14 6.04 -8.62
CA ILE A 60 -7.15 6.28 -9.65
C ILE A 60 -6.73 5.58 -10.94
N LYS A 61 -7.63 4.78 -11.49
CA LYS A 61 -7.49 4.12 -12.80
C LYS A 61 -8.80 4.32 -13.56
N ASP A 62 -8.71 4.76 -14.82
CA ASP A 62 -9.87 4.99 -15.68
C ASP A 62 -10.96 5.82 -14.97
N GLU A 63 -10.53 6.94 -14.34
CA GLU A 63 -11.35 7.87 -13.55
C GLU A 63 -12.01 7.28 -12.30
N GLN A 64 -11.71 6.03 -11.95
CA GLN A 64 -12.27 5.37 -10.78
C GLN A 64 -11.23 5.18 -9.69
N ALA A 65 -11.64 5.35 -8.44
CA ALA A 65 -10.82 4.98 -7.29
C ALA A 65 -10.78 3.45 -7.17
N VAL A 66 -9.58 2.88 -7.27
CA VAL A 66 -9.36 1.43 -7.30
C VAL A 66 -8.53 0.90 -6.14
N GLY A 67 -8.09 1.77 -5.25
CA GLY A 67 -7.31 1.38 -4.09
C GLY A 67 -6.73 2.56 -3.35
N VAL A 68 -5.95 2.22 -2.33
CA VAL A 68 -5.24 3.19 -1.47
C VAL A 68 -3.83 2.70 -1.25
N VAL A 69 -2.89 3.64 -1.22
CA VAL A 69 -1.51 3.41 -0.81
C VAL A 69 -1.11 4.49 0.19
N SER A 70 -0.31 4.14 1.19
CA SER A 70 0.03 5.05 2.27
C SER A 70 1.46 4.89 2.77
N LEU A 71 2.05 6.01 3.20
CA LEU A 71 3.17 6.07 4.12
C LEU A 71 2.63 6.34 5.52
N ASN A 72 3.10 5.57 6.49
CA ASN A 72 2.68 5.64 7.89
C ASN A 72 3.90 5.74 8.79
N ALA A 73 3.70 6.21 10.02
CA ALA A 73 4.76 6.34 11.02
C ALA A 73 6.01 7.07 10.49
N ILE A 74 5.83 8.05 9.59
CA ILE A 74 6.93 8.81 9.00
C ILE A 74 7.79 9.40 10.12
N ASN A 75 9.07 9.07 10.11
CA ASN A 75 10.06 9.57 11.04
C ASN A 75 11.07 10.44 10.28
N VAL A 76 10.95 11.75 10.46
CA VAL A 76 11.79 12.72 9.75
C VAL A 76 13.25 12.63 10.19
N LEU A 77 13.51 12.35 11.48
CA LEU A 77 14.86 12.23 12.01
C LEU A 77 15.62 11.05 11.41
N HIS A 78 14.95 9.88 11.33
CA HIS A 78 15.55 8.66 10.80
C HIS A 78 15.28 8.46 9.31
N ARG A 79 14.52 9.35 8.69
CA ARG A 79 14.11 9.28 7.28
C ARG A 79 13.56 7.91 6.91
N SER A 80 12.67 7.39 7.75
CA SER A 80 12.04 6.07 7.60
C SER A 80 10.53 6.17 7.73
N ALA A 81 9.82 5.22 7.12
CA ALA A 81 8.37 5.07 7.25
C ALA A 81 7.97 3.61 7.07
N ASP A 82 6.75 3.30 7.48
CA ASP A 82 6.04 2.09 7.07
C ASP A 82 5.14 2.40 5.90
N TRP A 83 4.92 1.44 5.00
CA TRP A 83 3.96 1.60 3.93
C TRP A 83 2.94 0.46 3.91
N ALA A 84 1.80 0.75 3.35
CA ALA A 84 0.73 -0.23 3.15
C ALA A 84 -0.11 0.15 1.94
N PHE A 85 -0.76 -0.85 1.33
CA PHE A 85 -1.73 -0.62 0.26
C PHE A 85 -2.83 -1.67 0.29
N TYR A 86 -3.94 -1.34 -0.35
CA TYR A 86 -4.94 -2.31 -0.77
C TYR A 86 -5.58 -1.86 -2.09
N LEU A 87 -6.05 -2.82 -2.85
CA LEU A 87 -6.67 -2.62 -4.15
C LEU A 87 -8.01 -3.33 -4.20
N ASP A 88 -8.89 -2.85 -5.06
CA ASP A 88 -10.14 -3.50 -5.42
C ASP A 88 -9.88 -4.96 -5.80
N VAL A 89 -10.67 -5.85 -5.20
CA VAL A 89 -10.56 -7.31 -5.42
C VAL A 89 -10.73 -7.68 -6.89
N GLY A 90 -11.62 -7.00 -7.61
CA GLY A 90 -11.85 -7.21 -9.05
C GLY A 90 -10.65 -6.93 -9.95
N LEU A 91 -9.62 -6.27 -9.41
CA LEU A 91 -8.41 -5.91 -10.13
C LEU A 91 -7.17 -6.70 -9.70
N GLN A 92 -7.31 -7.65 -8.79
CA GLN A 92 -6.20 -8.52 -8.38
C GLN A 92 -5.73 -9.41 -9.54
N GLY A 93 -4.44 -9.77 -9.52
CA GLY A 93 -3.84 -10.62 -10.57
C GLY A 93 -3.51 -9.92 -11.89
N LYS A 94 -3.87 -8.64 -12.06
CA LYS A 94 -3.63 -7.85 -13.28
C LYS A 94 -2.34 -7.00 -13.25
N GLY A 95 -1.44 -7.27 -12.33
CA GLY A 95 -0.17 -6.53 -12.19
C GLY A 95 -0.29 -5.15 -11.54
N LEU A 96 -1.50 -4.71 -11.17
CA LEU A 96 -1.74 -3.38 -10.62
C LEU A 96 -0.98 -3.14 -9.31
N GLY A 97 -0.87 -4.14 -8.45
CA GLY A 97 -0.08 -4.08 -7.22
C GLY A 97 1.38 -3.74 -7.48
N SER A 98 1.96 -4.30 -8.55
CA SER A 98 3.35 -4.01 -8.94
C SER A 98 3.54 -2.56 -9.40
N VAL A 99 2.56 -2.00 -10.11
CA VAL A 99 2.61 -0.58 -10.52
C VAL A 99 2.51 0.34 -9.31
N VAL A 100 1.62 0.02 -8.36
CA VAL A 100 1.46 0.79 -7.12
C VAL A 100 2.72 0.73 -6.27
N GLU A 101 3.34 -0.45 -6.13
CA GLU A 101 4.57 -0.62 -5.35
C GLU A 101 5.75 0.15 -5.99
N PHE A 102 5.90 0.06 -7.31
CA PHE A 102 6.93 0.80 -8.04
C PHE A 102 6.79 2.31 -7.82
N TRP A 103 5.58 2.84 -7.99
CA TRP A 103 5.29 4.24 -7.75
C TRP A 103 5.59 4.66 -6.30
N MET A 104 5.18 3.84 -5.33
CA MET A 104 5.40 4.16 -3.91
C MET A 104 6.89 4.19 -3.57
N LEU A 105 7.69 3.28 -4.09
CA LEU A 105 9.14 3.26 -3.88
C LEU A 105 9.80 4.50 -4.49
N ASP A 106 9.42 4.88 -5.71
CA ASP A 106 9.92 6.11 -6.34
C ASP A 106 9.49 7.36 -5.55
N TYR A 107 8.25 7.39 -5.08
CA TYR A 107 7.76 8.48 -4.24
C TYR A 107 8.50 8.56 -2.89
N ALA A 108 8.61 7.44 -2.19
CA ALA A 108 9.22 7.38 -0.87
C ALA A 108 10.68 7.84 -0.88
N PHE A 109 11.47 7.34 -1.82
CA PHE A 109 12.90 7.63 -1.88
C PHE A 109 13.25 8.90 -2.69
N GLY A 110 12.43 9.22 -3.69
CA GLY A 110 12.68 10.39 -4.56
C GLY A 110 12.03 11.66 -4.06
N VAL A 111 10.75 11.61 -3.70
CA VAL A 111 9.95 12.80 -3.34
C VAL A 111 9.90 13.01 -1.82
N ALA A 112 9.55 11.96 -1.06
CA ALA A 112 9.46 12.05 0.40
C ALA A 112 10.84 12.05 1.10
N GLY A 113 11.92 11.78 0.37
CA GLY A 113 13.29 11.87 0.87
C GLY A 113 13.65 10.84 1.94
N LEU A 114 12.93 9.70 1.96
CA LEU A 114 13.20 8.61 2.89
C LEU A 114 14.47 7.86 2.51
N GLU A 115 15.06 7.18 3.51
CA GLU A 115 16.24 6.31 3.33
C GLU A 115 15.90 4.84 3.62
N LYS A 116 14.79 4.59 4.31
CA LYS A 116 14.30 3.26 4.68
C LYS A 116 12.79 3.20 4.56
N LEU A 117 12.27 2.11 3.96
CA LEU A 117 10.85 1.82 3.91
C LEU A 117 10.61 0.42 4.47
N ASN A 118 9.64 0.29 5.36
CA ASN A 118 9.26 -0.97 6.00
C ASN A 118 7.83 -1.34 5.63
N CYS A 119 7.50 -2.62 5.72
CA CYS A 119 6.12 -3.08 5.71
C CYS A 119 5.93 -4.33 6.56
N GLU A 120 4.69 -4.52 7.00
CA GLU A 120 4.26 -5.68 7.76
C GLU A 120 3.19 -6.42 6.96
N VAL A 121 3.39 -7.72 6.77
CA VAL A 121 2.48 -8.56 5.98
C VAL A 121 2.05 -9.76 6.83
N LEU A 122 0.74 -10.00 6.93
CA LEU A 122 0.24 -11.23 7.56
C LEU A 122 0.80 -12.44 6.81
N ALA A 123 1.37 -13.41 7.51
CA ALA A 123 2.08 -14.56 6.90
C ALA A 123 1.18 -15.37 5.94
N MET A 124 -0.15 -15.34 6.16
CA MET A 124 -1.12 -15.96 5.24
C MET A 124 -1.20 -15.27 3.86
N ASN A 125 -0.65 -14.06 3.70
CA ASN A 125 -0.58 -13.32 2.43
C ASN A 125 0.78 -13.52 1.73
N ALA A 126 1.15 -14.78 1.53
CA ALA A 126 2.45 -15.14 0.94
C ALA A 126 2.67 -14.57 -0.47
N ALA A 127 1.60 -14.29 -1.21
CA ALA A 127 1.69 -13.68 -2.54
C ALA A 127 2.25 -12.25 -2.48
N VAL A 128 1.82 -11.46 -1.49
CA VAL A 128 2.30 -10.09 -1.27
C VAL A 128 3.74 -10.10 -0.74
N VAL A 129 4.09 -11.02 0.17
CA VAL A 129 5.49 -11.19 0.62
C VAL A 129 6.42 -11.44 -0.58
N LYS A 130 6.04 -12.35 -1.48
CA LYS A 130 6.82 -12.65 -2.69
C LYS A 130 6.89 -11.45 -3.64
N MET A 131 5.82 -10.68 -3.73
CA MET A 131 5.79 -9.47 -4.56
C MET A 131 6.81 -8.45 -4.03
N HIS A 132 6.79 -8.13 -2.73
CA HIS A 132 7.75 -7.21 -2.11
C HIS A 132 9.20 -7.68 -2.31
N GLN A 133 9.48 -8.97 -2.15
CA GLN A 133 10.82 -9.52 -2.39
C GLN A 133 11.29 -9.33 -3.86
N LYS A 134 10.38 -9.41 -4.85
CA LYS A 134 10.70 -9.08 -6.25
C LYS A 134 11.11 -7.62 -6.43
N PHE A 135 10.56 -6.73 -5.62
CA PHE A 135 10.90 -5.30 -5.62
C PHE A 135 12.18 -4.99 -4.83
N GLY A 136 12.76 -5.96 -4.16
CA GLY A 136 14.02 -5.83 -3.43
C GLY A 136 13.85 -5.71 -1.92
N PHE A 137 12.63 -5.86 -1.40
CA PHE A 137 12.47 -5.96 0.05
C PHE A 137 13.10 -7.24 0.59
N GLU A 138 13.78 -7.12 1.71
CA GLU A 138 14.31 -8.24 2.46
C GLU A 138 13.44 -8.54 3.68
N VAL A 139 13.38 -9.82 4.08
CA VAL A 139 12.71 -10.23 5.32
C VAL A 139 13.63 -9.90 6.48
N GLU A 140 13.20 -9.00 7.36
CA GLU A 140 13.95 -8.57 8.54
C GLU A 140 13.56 -9.34 9.80
N GLY A 141 12.46 -10.08 9.75
CA GLY A 141 12.03 -10.91 10.87
C GLY A 141 10.58 -11.39 10.78
N VAL A 142 10.17 -12.12 11.81
CA VAL A 142 8.80 -12.60 11.98
C VAL A 142 8.35 -12.36 13.41
N ARG A 143 7.24 -11.63 13.58
CA ARG A 143 6.53 -11.56 14.86
C ARG A 143 5.58 -12.75 14.94
N ARG A 144 5.95 -13.75 15.71
CA ARG A 144 5.17 -14.99 15.85
C ARG A 144 3.87 -14.72 16.60
N GLN A 145 2.75 -15.23 16.06
CA GLN A 145 1.42 -15.21 16.70
C GLN A 145 0.98 -13.79 17.13
N ASN A 146 1.37 -12.77 16.36
CA ASN A 146 1.21 -11.36 16.74
C ASN A 146 -0.21 -10.84 16.55
N VAL A 147 -0.97 -11.41 15.63
CA VAL A 147 -2.34 -10.96 15.29
C VAL A 147 -3.34 -12.09 15.54
N VAL A 148 -4.53 -11.75 16.04
CA VAL A 148 -5.64 -12.68 16.15
C VAL A 148 -6.70 -12.34 15.10
N LYS A 149 -7.02 -13.31 14.24
CA LYS A 149 -8.11 -13.21 13.27
C LYS A 149 -9.01 -14.45 13.38
N ASP A 150 -10.30 -14.19 13.58
CA ASP A 150 -11.30 -15.26 13.71
C ASP A 150 -10.90 -16.36 14.73
N GLY A 151 -10.31 -15.92 15.84
CA GLY A 151 -9.84 -16.80 16.92
C GLY A 151 -8.48 -17.49 16.66
N VAL A 152 -7.89 -17.33 15.47
CA VAL A 152 -6.59 -17.93 15.11
C VAL A 152 -5.48 -16.90 15.24
N ARG A 153 -4.36 -17.30 15.87
CA ARG A 153 -3.14 -16.48 15.92
C ARG A 153 -2.33 -16.61 14.65
N ILE A 154 -1.91 -15.47 14.11
CA ILE A 154 -1.23 -15.35 12.81
C ILE A 154 0.09 -14.63 13.01
N ASP A 155 1.12 -15.15 12.35
CA ASP A 155 2.43 -14.51 12.27
C ASP A 155 2.38 -13.29 11.37
N VAL A 156 3.29 -12.34 11.63
CA VAL A 156 3.51 -11.15 10.81
C VAL A 156 4.94 -11.16 10.29
N VAL A 157 5.10 -11.12 8.99
CA VAL A 157 6.40 -11.00 8.31
C VAL A 157 6.78 -9.53 8.25
N LEU A 158 7.97 -9.20 8.72
CA LEU A 158 8.56 -7.87 8.67
C LEU A 158 9.47 -7.79 7.45
N LEU A 159 9.24 -6.84 6.58
CA LEU A 159 10.09 -6.61 5.41
C LEU A 159 10.56 -5.15 5.39
N GLY A 160 11.74 -4.95 4.82
CA GLY A 160 12.32 -3.63 4.68
C GLY A 160 13.16 -3.51 3.42
N ILE A 161 13.29 -2.28 2.93
CA ILE A 161 14.15 -1.91 1.81
C ILE A 161 14.79 -0.56 2.08
N THR A 162 16.06 -0.43 1.75
CA THR A 162 16.78 0.84 1.77
C THR A 162 16.72 1.54 0.41
N LYS A 163 17.00 2.83 0.41
CA LYS A 163 17.08 3.63 -0.81
C LYS A 163 18.11 3.09 -1.81
N ASP A 164 19.29 2.69 -1.33
CA ASP A 164 20.35 2.16 -2.20
C ASP A 164 19.96 0.82 -2.85
N GLU A 165 19.30 -0.06 -2.09
CA GLU A 165 18.75 -1.30 -2.61
C GLU A 165 17.70 -1.04 -3.71
N TRP A 166 16.82 -0.05 -3.49
CA TRP A 166 15.86 0.36 -4.51
C TRP A 166 16.54 0.92 -5.76
N GLN A 167 17.50 1.83 -5.61
CA GLN A 167 18.23 2.39 -6.74
C GLN A 167 18.89 1.32 -7.59
N ASN A 168 19.45 0.29 -6.98
CA ASN A 168 20.04 -0.85 -7.66
C ASN A 168 19.00 -1.75 -8.35
N LYS A 169 17.84 -1.95 -7.74
CA LYS A 169 16.79 -2.84 -8.23
C LYS A 169 15.90 -2.21 -9.31
N ARG A 170 15.64 -0.92 -9.19
CA ARG A 170 14.70 -0.14 -10.02
C ARG A 170 14.88 -0.31 -11.53
N PRO A 171 16.10 -0.23 -12.11
CA PRO A 171 16.28 -0.32 -13.57
C PRO A 171 15.77 -1.65 -14.16
N ALA A 172 15.97 -2.75 -13.45
CA ALA A 172 15.51 -4.07 -13.90
C ALA A 172 13.98 -4.20 -13.93
N LEU A 173 13.26 -3.42 -13.12
CA LEU A 173 11.79 -3.45 -13.05
C LEU A 173 11.11 -2.46 -14.00
N GLN A 174 11.78 -1.39 -14.37
CA GLN A 174 11.20 -0.28 -15.14
C GLN A 174 10.52 -0.73 -16.44
N SER A 175 11.15 -1.63 -17.21
CA SER A 175 10.59 -2.13 -18.47
C SER A 175 9.36 -3.03 -18.26
N VAL A 176 9.31 -3.75 -17.16
CA VAL A 176 8.15 -4.59 -16.80
C VAL A 176 6.97 -3.72 -16.41
N ILE A 177 7.22 -2.70 -15.59
CA ILE A 177 6.17 -1.75 -15.15
C ILE A 177 5.61 -0.97 -16.34
N ALA A 178 6.44 -0.45 -17.23
CA ALA A 178 5.99 0.25 -18.42
C ALA A 178 5.07 -0.61 -19.32
N ARG A 179 5.35 -1.91 -19.42
CA ARG A 179 4.45 -2.86 -20.12
C ARG A 179 3.12 -3.07 -19.40
N LEU A 180 3.13 -3.18 -18.08
CA LEU A 180 1.89 -3.32 -17.30
C LEU A 180 1.01 -2.08 -17.40
N GLU A 181 1.60 -0.88 -17.39
CA GLU A 181 0.87 0.38 -17.57
C GLU A 181 0.25 0.50 -18.97
N SER A 182 1.00 0.13 -20.02
CA SER A 182 0.48 0.17 -21.39
C SER A 182 -0.61 -0.87 -21.65
N SER A 183 -0.49 -2.07 -21.07
CA SER A 183 -1.52 -3.11 -21.17
C SER A 183 -2.81 -2.74 -20.45
N ALA A 184 -2.73 -1.89 -19.42
CA ALA A 184 -3.88 -1.41 -18.68
C ALA A 184 -4.66 -0.31 -19.43
N VAL A 185 -4.09 0.30 -20.47
CA VAL A 185 -4.72 1.34 -21.31
C VAL A 185 -5.39 0.73 -22.55
N GLY A 186 -5.09 -0.52 -22.90
CA GLY A 186 -5.42 -1.15 -24.18
C GLY A 186 -6.54 -2.20 -24.15
N SER A 187 -7.45 -2.21 -23.18
CA SER A 187 -8.64 -3.07 -23.24
C SER A 187 -9.87 -2.22 -23.53
N PRO A 188 -10.48 -2.37 -24.74
CA PRO A 188 -11.74 -1.72 -25.11
C PRO A 188 -12.91 -2.26 -24.28
#